data_ed70b5b46af33b99bbff009255d52b32
#
_entry.id   ed70b5b46af33b99bbff009255d52b32
#
_cell.length_a   1.000
_cell.length_b   1.000
_cell.length_c   1.000
_cell.angle_alpha   90.00
_cell.angle_beta   90.00
_cell.angle_gamma   90.00
#
_symmetry.space_group_name_H-M   'P 1'
#
loop_
_entity.id
_entity.type
_entity.pdbx_description
1 polymer ?
#
loop_
_entity_poly.entity_id
_entity_poly.type
_entity_poly.pdbx_seq_one_letter_code
_entity_poly.pdbx_strand_id
1 'polypeptide(L)'
;MKRNKFIYLLAFSAVMLLGACSELSDKDYFKNIETTVNSDELVVVDMSSEEYLSKEPEYSSINELFKSHGIFTALEQKNQLSTMLVVENSDFQAPAGKEAEIDNAVKAHVSDIAVSPANLKTEGNNMRIMMWHGKYINVDLDDAARNEGKIAGHIMFGTSAVKKVVKTNSGYIYVLSSLLNIPKSIYDYITNLDDNYSILRDSILASGTKEFDKKNSKPIGVNDEGNTVYDSVFIYKNTHFLEKNFDLSSESLTATLLLTSNAVVEEAIADAKVRLQKWGLWDEWNAERQYNFEYTMRHWIMDAAFFDKKLTPETLLSKDEENDMLTSIFSKYWKTSVQQINPTPIELSNGIAYQVTRLHIPNNVLIWRLKEDFSIYEFCSAEQKESFFQMLNMQFKACTTAVAAWTPLQGVWPKHECRTLDLTVGDDASGDWQLVFTPCKRIFETYPTRMEMVKKDWLKSNLTVTGIKPFPIPPGKYTLSFGSKQNQNMEITFKVRVKGSTDVVAVSDPITLGSTTTFHYDRNPGKFIEGYDPSADNLSTNKKAGNYDTDGGTVISELEIPDVKGDGSPVEITVEIASPTWNGNTTIVFNHWCLRPTKDNY
;
A
#
# COMPACT_ATOMS: atom_id res chain seq x y z
N MET A 1 45.42 -20.51 33.79
CA MET A 1 45.00 -19.35 34.61
C MET A 1 43.95 -18.41 33.97
N LYS A 2 43.38 -18.69 32.80
CA LYS A 2 42.33 -17.85 32.17
C LYS A 2 40.88 -18.38 32.42
N ARG A 3 40.71 -19.60 32.92
CA ARG A 3 39.40 -20.24 33.08
C ARG A 3 38.67 -19.85 34.38
N ASN A 4 39.41 -19.49 35.43
CA ASN A 4 38.83 -19.15 36.73
C ASN A 4 38.35 -17.69 36.83
N LYS A 5 38.84 -16.77 35.97
CA LYS A 5 38.35 -15.38 35.97
C LYS A 5 36.96 -15.24 35.36
N PHE A 6 36.55 -16.16 34.47
CA PHE A 6 35.23 -16.14 33.84
C PHE A 6 34.13 -16.64 34.78
N ILE A 7 34.49 -17.61 35.67
CA ILE A 7 33.56 -18.15 36.67
C ILE A 7 33.27 -17.09 37.76
N TYR A 8 34.25 -16.32 38.17
CA TYR A 8 34.06 -15.26 39.15
C TYR A 8 33.27 -14.07 38.57
N LEU A 9 33.37 -13.78 37.25
CA LEU A 9 32.60 -12.74 36.60
C LEU A 9 31.13 -13.16 36.45
N LEU A 10 30.85 -14.43 36.15
CA LEU A 10 29.50 -14.99 36.08
C LEU A 10 28.85 -15.12 37.48
N ALA A 11 29.62 -15.46 38.51
CA ALA A 11 29.12 -15.52 39.89
C ALA A 11 28.83 -14.12 40.43
N PHE A 12 29.64 -13.10 40.07
CA PHE A 12 29.39 -11.73 40.50
C PHE A 12 28.20 -11.07 39.78
N SER A 13 27.99 -11.38 38.49
CA SER A 13 26.80 -10.94 37.76
C SER A 13 25.52 -11.64 38.24
N ALA A 14 25.58 -12.92 38.64
CA ALA A 14 24.44 -13.63 39.21
C ALA A 14 24.06 -13.10 40.62
N VAL A 15 25.03 -12.67 41.43
CA VAL A 15 24.77 -12.08 42.76
C VAL A 15 24.23 -10.65 42.62
N MET A 16 24.64 -9.87 41.59
CA MET A 16 24.04 -8.57 41.31
C MET A 16 22.59 -8.66 40.78
N LEU A 17 22.26 -9.72 40.04
CA LEU A 17 20.89 -9.95 39.55
C LEU A 17 19.96 -10.46 40.68
N LEU A 18 20.46 -11.12 41.68
CA LEU A 18 19.69 -11.56 42.85
C LEU A 18 19.55 -10.47 43.91
N GLY A 19 20.44 -9.48 43.97
CA GLY A 19 20.35 -8.33 44.87
C GLY A 19 19.42 -7.21 44.37
N ALA A 20 19.13 -7.18 43.07
CA ALA A 20 18.22 -6.18 42.48
C ALA A 20 16.73 -6.50 42.68
N CYS A 21 16.39 -7.73 43.07
CA CYS A 21 14.99 -8.13 43.32
C CYS A 21 14.55 -8.11 44.79
N SER A 22 15.42 -7.77 45.74
CA SER A 22 15.08 -7.90 47.16
C SER A 22 14.80 -6.59 47.91
N GLU A 23 14.83 -5.43 47.22
CA GLU A 23 14.58 -4.13 47.89
C GLU A 23 13.43 -3.29 47.29
N LEU A 24 12.65 -3.82 46.38
CA LEU A 24 11.35 -3.26 46.07
C LEU A 24 10.31 -3.90 47.02
N SER A 25 10.31 -3.53 48.29
CA SER A 25 9.17 -3.86 49.15
C SER A 25 7.98 -3.07 48.62
N ASP A 26 6.86 -3.75 48.39
CA ASP A 26 5.58 -3.15 48.00
C ASP A 26 5.20 -1.93 48.83
N LYS A 27 5.73 -1.82 50.04
CA LYS A 27 5.47 -0.72 50.98
C LYS A 27 6.10 0.62 50.59
N ASP A 28 7.25 0.63 49.93
CA ASP A 28 7.91 1.88 49.50
C ASP A 28 7.39 2.39 48.17
N TYR A 29 6.99 1.47 47.27
CA TYR A 29 6.34 1.83 46.01
C TYR A 29 5.00 2.52 46.23
N PHE A 30 4.24 2.08 47.22
CA PHE A 30 2.95 2.68 47.57
C PHE A 30 3.06 3.97 48.41
N LYS A 31 4.12 4.17 49.19
CA LYS A 31 4.31 5.38 50.00
C LYS A 31 4.59 6.64 49.17
N ASN A 32 5.29 6.51 48.04
CA ASN A 32 5.59 7.64 47.15
C ASN A 32 4.39 8.09 46.29
N ILE A 33 3.35 7.26 46.19
CA ILE A 33 2.15 7.56 45.42
C ILE A 33 1.18 8.45 46.20
N GLU A 34 1.14 8.29 47.52
CA GLU A 34 0.25 9.07 48.40
C GLU A 34 0.59 10.57 48.48
N THR A 35 1.81 10.96 48.10
CA THR A 35 2.29 12.35 48.21
C THR A 35 2.09 13.20 46.96
N THR A 36 1.64 12.63 45.85
CA THR A 36 1.55 13.32 44.55
C THR A 36 0.14 13.43 43.99
N VAL A 37 -0.87 12.87 44.65
CA VAL A 37 -2.27 12.93 44.24
C VAL A 37 -3.08 13.77 45.21
N ASN A 38 -3.95 14.63 44.72
CA ASN A 38 -4.86 15.41 45.55
C ASN A 38 -5.72 14.44 46.38
N SER A 39 -5.64 14.52 47.70
CA SER A 39 -6.30 13.58 48.63
C SER A 39 -7.83 13.57 48.51
N ASP A 40 -8.41 14.63 47.96
CA ASP A 40 -9.87 14.75 47.78
C ASP A 40 -10.40 13.98 46.57
N GLU A 41 -9.54 13.62 45.62
CA GLU A 41 -9.90 12.92 44.41
C GLU A 41 -9.48 11.43 44.41
N LEU A 42 -8.62 11.01 45.35
CA LEU A 42 -8.24 9.63 45.60
C LEU A 42 -8.77 9.13 46.94
N VAL A 43 -9.76 8.24 46.90
CA VAL A 43 -10.33 7.59 48.07
C VAL A 43 -9.58 6.27 48.32
N VAL A 44 -9.12 6.02 49.53
CA VAL A 44 -8.48 4.76 49.92
C VAL A 44 -9.38 4.00 50.87
N VAL A 45 -9.71 2.75 50.54
CA VAL A 45 -10.60 1.92 51.36
C VAL A 45 -9.94 0.57 51.65
N ASP A 46 -10.19 0.04 52.87
CA ASP A 46 -9.69 -1.26 53.28
C ASP A 46 -10.75 -2.36 53.04
N MET A 47 -11.11 -2.54 51.80
CA MET A 47 -12.06 -3.58 51.34
C MET A 47 -11.81 -3.90 49.85
N SER A 48 -12.40 -5.00 49.37
CA SER A 48 -12.32 -5.37 47.96
C SER A 48 -13.15 -4.43 47.07
N SER A 49 -12.89 -4.43 45.76
CA SER A 49 -13.67 -3.64 44.80
C SER A 49 -15.15 -4.08 44.77
N GLU A 50 -15.43 -5.40 44.88
CA GLU A 50 -16.80 -5.90 44.95
C GLU A 50 -17.51 -5.42 46.21
N GLU A 51 -16.82 -5.47 47.38
CA GLU A 51 -17.39 -5.04 48.64
C GLU A 51 -17.67 -3.53 48.63
N TYR A 52 -16.77 -2.72 48.07
CA TYR A 52 -16.97 -1.30 47.90
C TYR A 52 -18.20 -0.99 47.05
N LEU A 53 -18.26 -1.55 45.83
CA LEU A 53 -19.37 -1.32 44.90
C LEU A 53 -20.72 -1.83 45.45
N SER A 54 -20.70 -2.84 46.32
CA SER A 54 -21.91 -3.37 46.95
C SER A 54 -22.41 -2.51 48.11
N LYS A 55 -21.51 -1.76 48.78
CA LYS A 55 -21.84 -0.88 49.90
C LYS A 55 -22.33 0.50 49.48
N GLU A 56 -21.89 0.95 48.29
CA GLU A 56 -22.22 2.28 47.79
C GLU A 56 -23.41 2.20 46.80
N PRO A 57 -24.61 2.66 47.19
CA PRO A 57 -25.83 2.52 46.38
C PRO A 57 -25.75 3.21 45.04
N GLU A 58 -24.88 4.20 44.87
CA GLU A 58 -24.68 4.96 43.64
C GLU A 58 -24.11 4.13 42.50
N TYR A 59 -23.53 2.95 42.79
CA TYR A 59 -22.97 2.03 41.77
C TYR A 59 -23.81 0.77 41.58
N SER A 60 -25.03 0.70 42.13
CA SER A 60 -25.83 -0.54 42.08
C SER A 60 -26.04 -1.08 40.69
N SER A 61 -26.30 -0.22 39.70
CA SER A 61 -26.56 -0.66 38.33
C SER A 61 -25.33 -1.33 37.67
N ILE A 62 -24.14 -0.74 37.75
CA ILE A 62 -22.92 -1.33 37.20
C ILE A 62 -22.46 -2.55 38.02
N ASN A 63 -22.69 -2.54 39.34
CA ASN A 63 -22.38 -3.66 40.21
C ASN A 63 -23.22 -4.90 39.88
N GLU A 64 -24.52 -4.74 39.63
CA GLU A 64 -25.40 -5.81 39.18
C GLU A 64 -24.99 -6.35 37.83
N LEU A 65 -24.59 -5.47 36.91
CA LEU A 65 -24.09 -5.85 35.60
C LEU A 65 -22.80 -6.68 35.73
N PHE A 66 -21.85 -6.29 36.56
CA PHE A 66 -20.63 -7.06 36.81
C PHE A 66 -20.91 -8.42 37.47
N LYS A 67 -21.85 -8.48 38.41
CA LYS A 67 -22.26 -9.74 39.03
C LYS A 67 -22.93 -10.70 38.05
N SER A 68 -23.85 -10.23 37.22
CA SER A 68 -24.58 -11.05 36.25
C SER A 68 -23.64 -11.66 35.21
N HIS A 69 -22.53 -10.98 34.87
CA HIS A 69 -21.50 -11.45 33.93
C HIS A 69 -20.31 -12.15 34.63
N GLY A 70 -20.39 -12.44 35.94
CA GLY A 70 -19.37 -13.22 36.65
C GLY A 70 -18.01 -12.56 36.80
N ILE A 71 -17.94 -11.22 36.69
CA ILE A 71 -16.67 -10.46 36.71
C ILE A 71 -15.93 -10.67 38.02
N PHE A 72 -16.59 -10.52 39.15
CA PHE A 72 -15.95 -10.65 40.47
C PHE A 72 -15.43 -12.07 40.71
N THR A 73 -16.22 -13.07 40.39
CA THR A 73 -15.78 -14.49 40.47
C THR A 73 -14.55 -14.76 39.63
N ALA A 74 -14.49 -14.20 38.42
CA ALA A 74 -13.33 -14.37 37.55
C ALA A 74 -12.09 -13.62 38.08
N LEU A 75 -12.26 -12.41 38.67
CA LEU A 75 -11.17 -11.67 39.32
C LEU A 75 -10.62 -12.40 40.53
N GLU A 76 -11.50 -12.96 41.36
CA GLU A 76 -11.11 -13.73 42.54
C GLU A 76 -10.31 -14.98 42.17
N GLN A 77 -10.76 -15.70 41.14
CA GLN A 77 -10.03 -16.89 40.63
C GLN A 77 -8.63 -16.56 40.10
N LYS A 78 -8.45 -15.38 39.51
CA LYS A 78 -7.14 -14.94 38.99
C LYS A 78 -6.20 -14.49 40.13
N ASN A 79 -6.74 -14.10 41.29
CA ASN A 79 -6.00 -13.58 42.42
C ASN A 79 -4.99 -12.47 42.03
N GLN A 80 -5.41 -11.59 41.17
CA GLN A 80 -4.61 -10.47 40.65
C GLN A 80 -5.27 -9.12 41.00
N LEU A 81 -4.43 -8.11 41.17
CA LEU A 81 -4.93 -6.74 41.28
C LEU A 81 -5.46 -6.28 39.91
N SER A 82 -6.57 -5.55 39.91
CA SER A 82 -7.26 -5.14 38.69
C SER A 82 -7.50 -3.63 38.62
N THR A 83 -7.81 -3.15 37.45
CA THR A 83 -8.43 -1.84 37.21
C THR A 83 -9.87 -2.06 36.78
N MET A 84 -10.80 -1.42 37.45
CA MET A 84 -12.22 -1.43 37.12
C MET A 84 -12.67 -0.01 36.76
N LEU A 85 -13.40 0.10 35.65
CA LEU A 85 -13.99 1.36 35.18
C LEU A 85 -15.48 1.31 35.45
N VAL A 86 -16.01 2.23 36.27
CA VAL A 86 -17.41 2.22 36.70
C VAL A 86 -18.05 3.56 36.44
N VAL A 87 -19.38 3.59 36.46
CA VAL A 87 -20.17 4.82 36.37
C VAL A 87 -21.19 4.85 37.51
N GLU A 88 -21.55 6.05 37.92
CA GLU A 88 -22.68 6.26 38.85
C GLU A 88 -24.00 5.92 38.15
N ASN A 89 -25.03 5.56 38.91
CA ASN A 89 -26.36 5.25 38.36
C ASN A 89 -26.96 6.40 37.54
N SER A 90 -26.60 7.64 37.85
CA SER A 90 -27.00 8.84 37.09
C SER A 90 -26.47 8.85 35.64
N ASP A 91 -25.30 8.23 35.42
CA ASP A 91 -24.61 8.20 34.16
C ASP A 91 -24.68 6.81 33.50
N PHE A 92 -25.32 5.85 34.18
CA PHE A 92 -25.44 4.49 33.71
C PHE A 92 -26.48 4.38 32.60
N GLN A 93 -26.04 3.89 31.45
CA GLN A 93 -26.90 3.47 30.34
C GLN A 93 -26.65 1.99 30.08
N ALA A 94 -27.66 1.15 30.28
CA ALA A 94 -27.50 -0.28 30.07
C ALA A 94 -27.01 -0.57 28.67
N PRO A 95 -25.95 -1.39 28.49
CA PRO A 95 -25.49 -1.81 27.17
C PRO A 95 -26.64 -2.52 26.42
N ALA A 96 -26.85 -2.15 25.17
CA ALA A 96 -27.86 -2.75 24.31
C ALA A 96 -27.22 -3.64 23.26
N GLY A 97 -27.92 -4.68 22.84
CA GLY A 97 -27.44 -5.57 21.79
C GLY A 97 -27.67 -7.05 22.13
N LYS A 98 -26.97 -7.92 21.42
CA LYS A 98 -26.96 -9.35 21.71
C LYS A 98 -26.12 -9.62 22.97
N GLU A 99 -26.37 -10.76 23.64
CA GLU A 99 -25.67 -11.14 24.87
C GLU A 99 -24.14 -11.05 24.76
N ALA A 100 -23.57 -11.50 23.63
CA ALA A 100 -22.11 -11.39 23.40
C ALA A 100 -21.61 -9.94 23.27
N GLU A 101 -22.42 -9.03 22.73
CA GLU A 101 -22.08 -7.60 22.64
C GLU A 101 -22.13 -6.94 24.02
N ILE A 102 -23.12 -7.31 24.85
CA ILE A 102 -23.24 -6.86 26.23
C ILE A 102 -22.05 -7.41 27.05
N ASP A 103 -21.73 -8.70 26.94
CA ASP A 103 -20.58 -9.31 27.61
C ASP A 103 -19.26 -8.62 27.27
N ASN A 104 -19.04 -8.30 25.99
CA ASN A 104 -17.89 -7.52 25.53
C ASN A 104 -17.89 -6.09 26.11
N ALA A 105 -19.04 -5.44 26.16
CA ALA A 105 -19.17 -4.12 26.75
C ALA A 105 -18.81 -4.15 28.26
N VAL A 106 -19.26 -5.15 28.99
CA VAL A 106 -18.90 -5.37 30.39
C VAL A 106 -17.40 -5.60 30.57
N LYS A 107 -16.83 -6.50 29.78
CA LYS A 107 -15.40 -6.84 29.80
C LYS A 107 -14.49 -5.66 29.40
N ALA A 108 -15.02 -4.69 28.65
CA ALA A 108 -14.30 -3.45 28.33
C ALA A 108 -14.04 -2.55 29.54
N HIS A 109 -14.74 -2.78 30.64
CA HIS A 109 -14.61 -2.00 31.86
C HIS A 109 -13.69 -2.65 32.91
N VAL A 110 -13.01 -3.76 32.56
CA VAL A 110 -12.13 -4.51 33.47
C VAL A 110 -10.79 -4.81 32.82
N SER A 111 -9.70 -4.58 33.57
CA SER A 111 -8.34 -4.92 33.18
C SER A 111 -7.65 -5.73 34.29
N ASP A 112 -6.84 -6.72 33.88
CA ASP A 112 -5.95 -7.50 34.78
C ASP A 112 -4.74 -6.69 35.27
N ILE A 113 -4.58 -5.47 34.79
CA ILE A 113 -3.48 -4.58 35.17
C ILE A 113 -3.99 -3.55 36.16
N ALA A 114 -3.45 -3.55 37.37
CA ALA A 114 -3.75 -2.51 38.35
C ALA A 114 -2.97 -1.23 38.02
N VAL A 115 -3.64 -0.25 37.46
CA VAL A 115 -3.02 1.01 37.05
C VAL A 115 -3.38 2.08 38.07
N SER A 116 -2.36 2.59 38.77
CA SER A 116 -2.54 3.74 39.68
C SER A 116 -2.54 5.06 38.90
N PRO A 117 -3.14 6.15 39.41
CA PRO A 117 -3.02 7.46 38.79
C PRO A 117 -1.57 7.94 38.60
N ALA A 118 -0.64 7.51 39.45
CA ALA A 118 0.77 7.81 39.31
C ALA A 118 1.43 7.08 38.13
N ASN A 119 1.03 5.84 37.88
CA ASN A 119 1.55 5.07 36.74
C ASN A 119 1.10 5.67 35.38
N LEU A 120 -0.07 6.30 35.36
CA LEU A 120 -0.55 7.00 34.17
C LEU A 120 0.33 8.19 33.78
N LYS A 121 1.11 8.75 34.71
CA LYS A 121 1.97 9.92 34.47
C LYS A 121 3.29 9.61 33.79
N THR A 122 3.74 8.35 33.83
CA THR A 122 5.10 7.98 33.39
C THR A 122 5.23 7.76 31.90
N GLU A 123 4.13 7.57 31.21
CA GLU A 123 4.14 7.14 29.79
C GLU A 123 3.45 8.19 28.91
N GLY A 124 4.01 9.22 28.51
CA GLY A 124 3.52 10.20 27.52
C GLY A 124 2.06 10.13 27.05
N ASN A 125 1.67 10.92 26.09
CA ASN A 125 0.27 11.13 25.65
C ASN A 125 -0.47 9.90 25.07
N ASN A 126 0.12 8.71 25.02
CA ASN A 126 -0.42 7.56 24.29
C ASN A 126 -0.47 6.29 25.12
N MET A 127 -0.72 6.37 26.42
CA MET A 127 -0.90 5.16 27.23
C MET A 127 -2.16 4.41 26.78
N ARG A 128 -2.03 3.10 26.60
CA ARG A 128 -3.14 2.21 26.30
C ARG A 128 -3.20 1.09 27.31
N ILE A 129 -4.38 0.79 27.79
CA ILE A 129 -4.62 -0.29 28.75
C ILE A 129 -5.39 -1.40 28.07
N MET A 130 -4.87 -2.63 28.14
CA MET A 130 -5.56 -3.83 27.66
C MET A 130 -6.72 -4.17 28.60
N MET A 131 -7.92 -4.28 28.06
CA MET A 131 -9.13 -4.64 28.79
C MET A 131 -9.53 -6.09 28.52
N TRP A 132 -10.39 -6.66 29.32
CA TRP A 132 -10.78 -8.08 29.22
C TRP A 132 -11.49 -8.48 27.93
N HIS A 133 -12.10 -7.55 27.24
CA HIS A 133 -12.67 -7.81 25.92
C HIS A 133 -11.60 -7.94 24.82
N GLY A 134 -10.30 -7.86 25.17
CA GLY A 134 -9.19 -8.07 24.24
C GLY A 134 -8.75 -6.84 23.46
N LYS A 135 -9.27 -5.65 23.77
CA LYS A 135 -8.93 -4.40 23.07
C LYS A 135 -8.25 -3.42 24.02
N TYR A 136 -7.44 -2.52 23.43
CA TYR A 136 -6.83 -1.43 24.16
C TYR A 136 -7.77 -0.22 24.26
N ILE A 137 -7.75 0.45 25.41
CA ILE A 137 -8.38 1.74 25.62
C ILE A 137 -7.29 2.79 25.79
N ASN A 138 -7.41 3.91 25.06
CA ASN A 138 -6.50 5.04 25.21
C ASN A 138 -6.77 5.75 26.53
N VAL A 139 -5.69 6.17 27.21
CA VAL A 139 -5.76 7.00 28.41
C VAL A 139 -5.03 8.29 28.14
N ASP A 140 -5.78 9.39 28.12
CA ASP A 140 -5.25 10.72 27.87
C ASP A 140 -5.21 11.53 29.18
N LEU A 141 -4.09 12.21 29.39
CA LEU A 141 -3.87 13.10 30.50
C LEU A 141 -3.58 14.51 29.97
N ASP A 142 -4.24 15.51 30.53
CA ASP A 142 -3.88 16.90 30.28
C ASP A 142 -2.69 17.37 31.15
N ASP A 143 -2.29 18.61 30.99
CA ASP A 143 -1.17 19.19 31.74
C ASP A 143 -1.41 19.26 33.24
N ALA A 144 -2.65 19.42 33.67
CA ALA A 144 -2.98 19.46 35.10
C ALA A 144 -2.88 18.06 35.74
N ALA A 145 -3.30 17.01 35.01
CA ALA A 145 -3.09 15.64 35.47
C ALA A 145 -1.60 15.30 35.53
N ARG A 146 -0.81 15.73 34.55
CA ARG A 146 0.63 15.43 34.47
C ARG A 146 1.45 16.15 35.50
N ASN A 147 1.27 17.46 35.61
CA ASN A 147 2.16 18.32 36.38
C ASN A 147 1.66 18.53 37.84
N GLU A 148 0.35 18.58 38.02
CA GLU A 148 -0.26 18.88 39.32
C GLU A 148 -0.88 17.65 39.99
N GLY A 149 -1.06 16.54 39.25
CA GLY A 149 -1.66 15.30 39.79
C GLY A 149 -3.16 15.36 39.97
N LYS A 150 -3.85 16.26 39.27
CA LYS A 150 -5.32 16.34 39.27
C LYS A 150 -5.92 15.13 38.56
N ILE A 151 -7.06 14.67 39.05
CA ILE A 151 -7.73 13.46 38.54
C ILE A 151 -9.05 13.83 37.86
N ALA A 152 -9.94 14.47 38.61
CA ALA A 152 -11.31 14.74 38.17
C ALA A 152 -11.35 15.67 36.95
N GLY A 153 -11.85 15.15 35.81
CA GLY A 153 -11.93 15.88 34.54
C GLY A 153 -10.62 16.02 33.78
N HIS A 154 -9.48 15.57 34.36
CA HIS A 154 -8.13 15.73 33.78
C HIS A 154 -7.53 14.42 33.24
N ILE A 155 -8.16 13.28 33.53
CA ILE A 155 -7.83 11.96 33.02
C ILE A 155 -9.03 11.47 32.23
N MET A 156 -8.77 11.00 30.99
CA MET A 156 -9.78 10.47 30.10
C MET A 156 -9.47 9.00 29.79
N PHE A 157 -10.48 8.12 29.89
CA PHE A 157 -10.43 6.77 29.31
C PHE A 157 -11.28 6.77 28.04
N GLY A 158 -10.64 6.70 26.88
CA GLY A 158 -11.32 6.92 25.61
C GLY A 158 -11.96 8.32 25.58
N THR A 159 -13.29 8.38 25.50
CA THR A 159 -14.06 9.64 25.50
C THR A 159 -14.65 9.99 26.85
N SER A 160 -14.42 9.18 27.89
CA SER A 160 -15.04 9.36 29.20
C SER A 160 -14.08 9.95 30.24
N ALA A 161 -14.46 11.04 30.88
CA ALA A 161 -13.66 11.69 31.91
C ALA A 161 -13.74 10.94 33.25
N VAL A 162 -12.62 10.86 33.96
CA VAL A 162 -12.56 10.34 35.32
C VAL A 162 -13.13 11.38 36.27
N LYS A 163 -14.07 10.99 37.16
CA LYS A 163 -14.61 11.81 38.22
C LYS A 163 -13.84 11.66 39.55
N LYS A 164 -13.51 10.41 39.88
CA LYS A 164 -12.71 10.06 41.07
C LYS A 164 -12.05 8.70 40.91
N VAL A 165 -11.08 8.41 41.76
CA VAL A 165 -10.42 7.10 41.83
C VAL A 165 -10.56 6.54 43.22
N VAL A 166 -10.87 5.25 43.31
CA VAL A 166 -10.91 4.51 44.58
C VAL A 166 -9.84 3.43 44.56
N LYS A 167 -8.92 3.48 45.53
CA LYS A 167 -7.95 2.43 45.76
C LYS A 167 -8.54 1.42 46.74
N THR A 168 -8.63 0.18 46.33
CA THR A 168 -9.15 -0.94 47.14
C THR A 168 -8.05 -1.96 47.40
N ASN A 169 -8.33 -3.00 48.20
CA ASN A 169 -7.40 -4.12 48.39
C ASN A 169 -7.23 -4.99 47.15
N SER A 170 -8.15 -4.90 46.19
CA SER A 170 -8.11 -5.67 44.92
C SER A 170 -7.71 -4.85 43.68
N GLY A 171 -7.31 -3.58 43.89
CA GLY A 171 -6.84 -2.72 42.79
C GLY A 171 -7.40 -1.31 42.77
N TYR A 172 -7.71 -0.79 41.59
CA TYR A 172 -8.21 0.57 41.42
C TYR A 172 -9.56 0.57 40.71
N ILE A 173 -10.47 1.41 41.23
CA ILE A 173 -11.74 1.73 40.56
C ILE A 173 -11.65 3.17 40.06
N TYR A 174 -11.83 3.37 38.77
CA TYR A 174 -11.98 4.69 38.15
C TYR A 174 -13.46 4.93 37.88
N VAL A 175 -13.99 5.96 38.50
CA VAL A 175 -15.38 6.39 38.28
C VAL A 175 -15.40 7.34 37.10
N LEU A 176 -16.10 6.95 36.07
CA LEU A 176 -16.18 7.65 34.81
C LEU A 176 -17.46 8.47 34.66
N SER A 177 -17.44 9.48 33.80
CA SER A 177 -18.61 10.31 33.48
C SER A 177 -19.62 9.64 32.56
N SER A 178 -19.24 8.54 31.89
CA SER A 178 -20.09 7.72 31.03
C SER A 178 -19.49 6.32 30.84
N LEU A 179 -20.30 5.32 30.51
CA LEU A 179 -19.78 4.03 30.07
C LEU A 179 -18.91 4.19 28.83
N LEU A 180 -17.90 3.34 28.75
CA LEU A 180 -17.01 3.35 27.61
C LEU A 180 -17.73 2.93 26.34
N ASN A 181 -17.59 3.74 25.32
CA ASN A 181 -17.87 3.30 23.97
C ASN A 181 -16.66 2.51 23.46
N ILE A 182 -16.86 1.25 23.11
CA ILE A 182 -15.81 0.38 22.60
C ILE A 182 -15.59 0.71 21.12
N PRO A 183 -14.43 1.29 20.73
CA PRO A 183 -14.15 1.49 19.33
C PRO A 183 -14.08 0.13 18.61
N LYS A 184 -14.64 0.03 17.42
CA LYS A 184 -14.50 -1.13 16.56
C LYS A 184 -13.06 -1.23 16.06
N SER A 185 -12.53 -2.45 15.89
CA SER A 185 -11.31 -2.64 15.12
C SER A 185 -11.56 -2.27 13.66
N ILE A 186 -10.49 -2.08 12.89
CA ILE A 186 -10.61 -1.85 11.42
C ILE A 186 -11.40 -3.00 10.79
N TYR A 187 -11.14 -4.24 11.19
CA TYR A 187 -11.88 -5.40 10.70
C TYR A 187 -13.37 -5.34 11.05
N ASP A 188 -13.70 -5.11 12.33
CA ASP A 188 -15.09 -5.00 12.78
C ASP A 188 -15.82 -3.83 12.11
N TYR A 189 -15.11 -2.72 11.89
CA TYR A 189 -15.64 -1.57 11.19
C TYR A 189 -16.00 -1.90 9.74
N ILE A 190 -15.06 -2.52 8.99
CA ILE A 190 -15.27 -2.92 7.60
C ILE A 190 -16.42 -3.90 7.46
N THR A 191 -16.48 -4.93 8.32
CA THR A 191 -17.54 -5.96 8.26
C THR A 191 -18.93 -5.43 8.55
N ASN A 192 -19.03 -4.30 9.26
CA ASN A 192 -20.28 -3.63 9.61
C ASN A 192 -20.61 -2.41 8.72
N LEU A 193 -19.83 -2.16 7.67
CA LEU A 193 -20.16 -1.12 6.69
C LEU A 193 -21.46 -1.45 5.97
N ASP A 194 -22.26 -0.43 5.71
CA ASP A 194 -23.49 -0.54 4.95
C ASP A 194 -23.24 -0.80 3.46
N ASP A 195 -24.33 -0.96 2.70
CA ASP A 195 -24.23 -1.28 1.27
C ASP A 195 -23.65 -0.15 0.41
N ASN A 196 -23.54 1.08 0.93
CA ASN A 196 -22.87 2.17 0.21
C ASN A 196 -21.36 1.96 0.11
N TYR A 197 -20.80 1.01 0.86
CA TYR A 197 -19.38 0.66 0.87
C TYR A 197 -19.13 -0.79 0.45
N SER A 198 -20.14 -1.46 -0.14
CA SER A 198 -20.06 -2.88 -0.46
C SER A 198 -18.89 -3.22 -1.39
N ILE A 199 -18.53 -2.37 -2.34
CA ILE A 199 -17.40 -2.63 -3.26
C ILE A 199 -16.09 -2.81 -2.47
N LEU A 200 -15.78 -1.90 -1.56
CA LEU A 200 -14.56 -1.98 -0.75
C LEU A 200 -14.67 -3.11 0.29
N ARG A 201 -15.79 -3.16 1.04
CA ARG A 201 -16.07 -4.19 2.04
C ARG A 201 -15.92 -5.59 1.45
N ASP A 202 -16.64 -5.88 0.37
CA ASP A 202 -16.70 -7.22 -0.21
C ASP A 202 -15.37 -7.61 -0.88
N SER A 203 -14.63 -6.65 -1.46
CA SER A 203 -13.29 -6.90 -1.99
C SER A 203 -12.31 -7.30 -0.89
N ILE A 204 -12.35 -6.63 0.28
CA ILE A 204 -11.51 -6.96 1.43
C ILE A 204 -11.89 -8.32 2.01
N LEU A 205 -13.19 -8.59 2.16
CA LEU A 205 -13.67 -9.85 2.72
C LEU A 205 -13.41 -11.04 1.79
N ALA A 206 -13.51 -10.85 0.47
CA ALA A 206 -13.23 -11.89 -0.52
C ALA A 206 -11.76 -12.29 -0.57
N SER A 207 -10.83 -11.42 -0.14
CA SER A 207 -9.40 -11.73 -0.07
C SER A 207 -8.99 -12.52 1.17
N GLY A 208 -9.94 -12.97 1.99
CA GLY A 208 -9.72 -13.73 3.20
C GLY A 208 -10.53 -15.02 3.31
N THR A 209 -10.16 -15.84 4.28
CA THR A 209 -10.82 -17.12 4.58
C THR A 209 -11.28 -17.16 6.03
N LYS A 210 -12.38 -17.87 6.28
CA LYS A 210 -12.83 -18.18 7.64
C LYS A 210 -12.28 -19.55 8.02
N GLU A 211 -11.48 -19.62 9.07
CA GLU A 211 -10.96 -20.87 9.62
C GLU A 211 -11.68 -21.21 10.91
N PHE A 212 -12.00 -22.49 11.10
CA PHE A 212 -12.61 -22.97 12.34
C PHE A 212 -11.61 -22.89 13.50
N ASP A 213 -11.97 -22.14 14.54
CA ASP A 213 -11.18 -22.05 15.77
C ASP A 213 -11.57 -23.14 16.76
N LYS A 214 -10.93 -24.28 16.66
CA LYS A 214 -11.14 -25.42 17.55
C LYS A 214 -10.85 -25.09 19.03
N LYS A 215 -9.94 -24.15 19.30
CA LYS A 215 -9.51 -23.81 20.66
C LYS A 215 -10.60 -23.05 21.41
N ASN A 216 -11.29 -22.16 20.72
CA ASN A 216 -12.33 -21.31 21.31
C ASN A 216 -13.74 -21.85 21.04
N SER A 217 -13.90 -22.87 20.20
CA SER A 217 -15.18 -23.54 19.93
C SER A 217 -15.53 -24.52 21.04
N LYS A 218 -16.80 -24.50 21.51
CA LYS A 218 -17.28 -25.40 22.56
C LYS A 218 -17.95 -26.63 21.95
N PRO A 219 -17.59 -27.84 22.34
CA PRO A 219 -18.33 -29.03 21.92
C PRO A 219 -19.73 -29.01 22.54
N ILE A 220 -20.77 -29.14 21.69
CA ILE A 220 -22.20 -29.14 22.13
C ILE A 220 -22.86 -30.49 22.00
N GLY A 221 -22.21 -31.48 21.37
CA GLY A 221 -22.76 -32.81 21.19
C GLY A 221 -21.98 -33.65 20.19
N VAL A 222 -22.58 -34.76 19.82
CA VAL A 222 -22.07 -35.65 18.77
C VAL A 222 -23.23 -35.89 17.80
N ASN A 223 -22.94 -35.81 16.49
CA ASN A 223 -23.95 -36.08 15.47
C ASN A 223 -24.19 -37.57 15.26
N ASP A 224 -25.15 -37.96 14.46
CA ASP A 224 -25.50 -39.36 14.20
C ASP A 224 -24.38 -40.18 13.55
N GLU A 225 -23.36 -39.50 12.99
CA GLU A 225 -22.18 -40.12 12.39
C GLU A 225 -21.01 -40.27 13.39
N GLY A 226 -21.20 -39.85 14.65
CA GLY A 226 -20.18 -39.91 15.69
C GLY A 226 -19.19 -38.72 15.70
N ASN A 227 -19.41 -37.70 14.91
CA ASN A 227 -18.56 -36.49 14.87
C ASN A 227 -18.97 -35.51 15.96
N THR A 228 -17.99 -34.91 16.60
CA THR A 228 -18.26 -33.82 17.57
C THR A 228 -18.82 -32.59 16.88
N VAL A 229 -19.98 -32.15 17.35
CA VAL A 229 -20.61 -30.90 16.95
C VAL A 229 -20.15 -29.79 17.89
N TYR A 230 -19.79 -28.64 17.34
CA TYR A 230 -19.30 -27.50 18.09
C TYR A 230 -20.28 -26.31 17.97
N ASP A 231 -20.39 -25.55 19.06
CA ASP A 231 -20.74 -24.14 18.98
C ASP A 231 -19.51 -23.43 18.40
N SER A 232 -19.54 -23.22 17.08
CA SER A 232 -18.35 -23.00 16.28
C SER A 232 -17.94 -21.52 16.29
N VAL A 233 -16.73 -21.27 16.77
CA VAL A 233 -16.06 -19.99 16.60
C VAL A 233 -15.20 -20.06 15.34
N PHE A 234 -15.24 -19.01 14.54
CA PHE A 234 -14.42 -18.88 13.34
C PHE A 234 -13.46 -17.71 13.47
N ILE A 235 -12.22 -17.93 13.07
CA ILE A 235 -11.22 -16.88 12.92
C ILE A 235 -11.21 -16.48 11.45
N TYR A 236 -11.30 -15.21 11.19
CA TYR A 236 -11.10 -14.67 9.85
C TYR A 236 -9.62 -14.43 9.63
N LYS A 237 -9.08 -14.99 8.55
CA LYS A 237 -7.69 -14.77 8.11
C LYS A 237 -7.69 -14.19 6.72
N ASN A 238 -7.22 -12.99 6.59
CA ASN A 238 -7.02 -12.36 5.30
C ASN A 238 -5.56 -12.56 4.86
N THR A 239 -5.31 -13.57 4.02
CA THR A 239 -3.96 -13.93 3.57
C THR A 239 -3.29 -12.80 2.82
N HIS A 240 -4.02 -12.04 2.02
CA HIS A 240 -3.50 -10.89 1.29
C HIS A 240 -2.86 -9.82 2.21
N PHE A 241 -3.52 -9.53 3.33
CA PHE A 241 -2.99 -8.61 4.34
C PHE A 241 -1.93 -9.25 5.24
N LEU A 242 -2.12 -10.52 5.61
CA LEU A 242 -1.17 -11.23 6.48
C LEU A 242 0.20 -11.42 5.84
N GLU A 243 0.30 -11.56 4.51
CA GLU A 243 1.55 -11.55 3.77
C GLU A 243 2.35 -10.24 3.95
N LYS A 244 1.68 -9.17 4.34
CA LYS A 244 2.29 -7.88 4.69
C LYS A 244 2.48 -7.69 6.20
N ASN A 245 2.27 -8.74 7.01
CA ASN A 245 2.22 -8.66 8.47
C ASN A 245 1.20 -7.64 8.99
N PHE A 246 0.08 -7.49 8.29
CA PHE A 246 -0.94 -6.49 8.54
C PHE A 246 -2.27 -7.18 8.87
N ASP A 247 -2.47 -7.54 10.14
CA ASP A 247 -3.68 -8.20 10.61
C ASP A 247 -4.73 -7.14 11.00
N LEU A 248 -5.77 -7.00 10.19
CA LEU A 248 -6.86 -6.04 10.39
C LEU A 248 -7.62 -6.22 11.71
N SER A 249 -7.59 -7.43 12.28
CA SER A 249 -8.25 -7.75 13.54
C SER A 249 -7.35 -7.59 14.77
N SER A 250 -6.05 -7.42 14.57
CA SER A 250 -5.07 -7.31 15.66
C SER A 250 -5.15 -5.97 16.36
N GLU A 251 -5.32 -5.98 17.66
CA GLU A 251 -5.30 -4.77 18.49
C GLU A 251 -3.91 -4.16 18.67
N SER A 252 -2.85 -4.89 18.28
CA SER A 252 -1.49 -4.34 18.24
C SER A 252 -1.22 -3.52 16.97
N LEU A 253 -2.11 -3.60 15.98
CA LEU A 253 -2.00 -2.83 14.74
C LEU A 253 -2.17 -1.34 15.04
N THR A 254 -1.43 -0.51 14.30
CA THR A 254 -1.67 0.94 14.25
C THR A 254 -1.73 1.33 12.79
N ALA A 255 -2.92 1.64 12.29
CA ALA A 255 -3.15 1.79 10.87
C ALA A 255 -4.06 2.95 10.49
N THR A 256 -4.00 3.35 9.23
CA THR A 256 -4.99 4.24 8.61
C THR A 256 -5.71 3.51 7.49
N LEU A 257 -7.04 3.62 7.48
CA LEU A 257 -7.92 3.19 6.41
C LEU A 257 -8.46 4.42 5.65
N LEU A 258 -8.29 4.46 4.33
CA LEU A 258 -8.95 5.40 3.45
C LEU A 258 -10.24 4.77 2.92
N LEU A 259 -11.37 5.22 3.44
CA LEU A 259 -12.68 4.64 3.19
C LEU A 259 -13.31 5.26 1.94
N THR A 260 -13.49 4.47 0.89
CA THR A 260 -14.13 4.87 -0.37
C THR A 260 -15.54 4.30 -0.48
N SER A 261 -16.54 5.15 -0.69
CA SER A 261 -17.90 4.69 -1.01
C SER A 261 -17.99 4.13 -2.43
N ASN A 262 -19.05 3.34 -2.70
CA ASN A 262 -19.32 2.80 -4.03
C ASN A 262 -19.37 3.92 -5.09
N ALA A 263 -20.03 5.02 -4.79
CA ALA A 263 -20.13 6.16 -5.69
C ALA A 263 -18.76 6.74 -6.05
N VAL A 264 -17.86 6.89 -5.07
CA VAL A 264 -16.50 7.37 -5.30
C VAL A 264 -15.68 6.37 -6.13
N VAL A 265 -15.83 5.07 -5.87
CA VAL A 265 -15.14 4.02 -6.63
C VAL A 265 -15.62 4.00 -8.08
N GLU A 266 -16.93 4.02 -8.30
CA GLU A 266 -17.53 3.99 -9.63
C GLU A 266 -17.19 5.24 -10.45
N GLU A 267 -17.22 6.43 -9.83
CA GLU A 267 -16.81 7.68 -10.46
C GLU A 267 -15.33 7.65 -10.86
N ALA A 268 -14.45 7.17 -9.98
CA ALA A 268 -13.02 7.08 -10.26
C ALA A 268 -12.71 6.10 -11.42
N ILE A 269 -13.42 4.97 -11.48
CA ILE A 269 -13.28 3.98 -12.55
C ILE A 269 -13.83 4.53 -13.87
N ALA A 270 -14.97 5.23 -13.84
CA ALA A 270 -15.54 5.87 -15.01
C ALA A 270 -14.61 6.96 -15.58
N ASP A 271 -14.04 7.83 -14.71
CA ASP A 271 -13.04 8.82 -15.11
C ASP A 271 -11.80 8.16 -15.74
N ALA A 272 -11.28 7.13 -15.12
CA ALA A 272 -10.14 6.37 -15.64
C ALA A 272 -10.42 5.81 -17.04
N LYS A 273 -11.63 5.26 -17.28
CA LYS A 273 -12.05 4.75 -18.58
C LYS A 273 -12.16 5.86 -19.62
N VAL A 274 -12.75 7.01 -19.24
CA VAL A 274 -12.86 8.19 -20.13
C VAL A 274 -11.47 8.67 -20.54
N ARG A 275 -10.51 8.74 -19.61
CA ARG A 275 -9.11 9.10 -19.93
C ARG A 275 -8.49 8.12 -20.93
N LEU A 276 -8.63 6.82 -20.72
CA LEU A 276 -8.12 5.80 -21.64
C LEU A 276 -8.74 5.91 -23.04
N GLN A 277 -10.04 6.18 -23.13
CA GLN A 277 -10.73 6.43 -24.40
C GLN A 277 -10.20 7.69 -25.09
N LYS A 278 -10.07 8.79 -24.35
CA LYS A 278 -9.53 10.07 -24.84
C LYS A 278 -8.10 9.91 -25.37
N TRP A 279 -7.29 9.08 -24.75
CA TRP A 279 -5.93 8.80 -25.19
C TRP A 279 -5.86 7.81 -26.36
N GLY A 280 -7.00 7.21 -26.76
CA GLY A 280 -7.04 6.19 -27.80
C GLY A 280 -6.36 4.88 -27.39
N LEU A 281 -6.23 4.65 -26.08
CA LEU A 281 -5.61 3.43 -25.54
C LEU A 281 -6.66 2.35 -25.22
N TRP A 282 -7.89 2.75 -24.92
CA TRP A 282 -8.96 1.81 -24.59
C TRP A 282 -9.24 0.80 -25.72
N ASP A 283 -9.38 1.29 -26.94
CA ASP A 283 -9.72 0.46 -28.10
C ASP A 283 -8.55 -0.43 -28.57
N GLU A 284 -7.36 -0.17 -28.06
CA GLU A 284 -6.18 -0.99 -28.32
C GLU A 284 -6.04 -2.18 -27.35
N TRP A 285 -6.83 -2.20 -26.31
CA TRP A 285 -6.86 -3.31 -25.38
C TRP A 285 -7.67 -4.48 -25.96
N ASN A 286 -7.18 -5.69 -25.76
CA ASN A 286 -7.97 -6.87 -26.08
C ASN A 286 -9.21 -6.98 -25.17
N ALA A 287 -10.18 -7.80 -25.58
CA ALA A 287 -11.44 -7.96 -24.85
C ALA A 287 -11.22 -8.46 -23.41
N GLU A 288 -10.20 -9.29 -23.14
CA GLU A 288 -9.88 -9.79 -21.81
C GLU A 288 -9.43 -8.65 -20.88
N ARG A 289 -8.55 -7.76 -21.36
CA ARG A 289 -8.08 -6.61 -20.58
C ARG A 289 -9.19 -5.61 -20.33
N GLN A 290 -10.05 -5.36 -21.32
CA GLN A 290 -11.21 -4.50 -21.13
C GLN A 290 -12.21 -5.11 -20.12
N TYR A 291 -12.42 -6.43 -20.19
CA TYR A 291 -13.29 -7.15 -19.27
C TYR A 291 -12.77 -7.10 -17.82
N ASN A 292 -11.47 -7.25 -17.63
CA ASN A 292 -10.86 -7.24 -16.30
C ASN A 292 -10.57 -5.81 -15.77
N PHE A 293 -10.90 -4.77 -16.51
CA PHE A 293 -10.54 -3.40 -16.16
C PHE A 293 -11.09 -2.99 -14.78
N GLU A 294 -12.39 -3.13 -14.58
CA GLU A 294 -13.01 -2.73 -13.31
C GLU A 294 -12.46 -3.54 -12.12
N TYR A 295 -12.26 -4.83 -12.30
CA TYR A 295 -11.67 -5.69 -11.28
C TYR A 295 -10.27 -5.20 -10.90
N THR A 296 -9.44 -4.88 -11.89
CA THR A 296 -8.08 -4.37 -11.66
C THR A 296 -8.09 -3.03 -10.93
N MET A 297 -9.00 -2.12 -11.31
CA MET A 297 -9.12 -0.82 -10.65
C MET A 297 -9.61 -0.94 -9.21
N ARG A 298 -10.61 -1.78 -8.95
CA ARG A 298 -11.09 -2.07 -7.58
C ARG A 298 -9.99 -2.64 -6.70
N HIS A 299 -9.16 -3.56 -7.23
CA HIS A 299 -8.01 -4.09 -6.51
C HIS A 299 -6.98 -3.03 -6.19
N TRP A 300 -6.66 -2.16 -7.15
CA TRP A 300 -5.75 -1.05 -6.90
C TRP A 300 -6.29 -0.13 -5.81
N ILE A 301 -7.59 0.21 -5.84
CA ILE A 301 -8.22 1.07 -4.83
C ILE A 301 -8.14 0.43 -3.44
N MET A 302 -8.44 -0.86 -3.32
CA MET A 302 -8.30 -1.61 -2.08
C MET A 302 -6.86 -1.58 -1.56
N ASP A 303 -5.90 -1.90 -2.42
CA ASP A 303 -4.49 -1.93 -2.06
C ASP A 303 -3.92 -0.55 -1.70
N ALA A 304 -4.46 0.52 -2.26
CA ALA A 304 -4.05 1.90 -1.98
C ALA A 304 -4.66 2.46 -0.68
N ALA A 305 -5.63 1.78 -0.08
CA ALA A 305 -6.44 2.30 1.03
C ALA A 305 -5.80 2.12 2.42
N PHE A 306 -4.72 1.34 2.57
CA PHE A 306 -4.19 0.97 3.89
C PHE A 306 -2.75 1.45 4.11
N PHE A 307 -2.52 2.03 5.30
CA PHE A 307 -1.20 2.51 5.74
C PHE A 307 -0.89 1.95 7.13
N ASP A 308 0.38 1.63 7.37
CA ASP A 308 0.91 1.02 8.60
C ASP A 308 1.20 2.03 9.74
N LYS A 309 0.55 3.18 9.68
CA LYS A 309 0.68 4.26 10.66
C LYS A 309 -0.60 5.08 10.75
N LYS A 310 -0.77 5.79 11.86
CA LYS A 310 -1.84 6.76 12.05
C LYS A 310 -1.48 8.05 11.31
N LEU A 311 -2.12 8.31 10.18
CA LEU A 311 -1.91 9.53 9.39
C LEU A 311 -2.74 10.68 9.98
N THR A 312 -2.17 11.87 10.01
CA THR A 312 -2.88 13.07 10.44
C THR A 312 -3.65 13.71 9.28
N PRO A 313 -4.70 14.51 9.56
CA PRO A 313 -5.40 15.26 8.53
C PRO A 313 -4.45 16.15 7.71
N GLU A 314 -3.47 16.79 8.35
CA GLU A 314 -2.48 17.66 7.68
C GLU A 314 -1.66 16.87 6.64
N THR A 315 -1.25 15.66 6.98
CA THR A 315 -0.52 14.78 6.06
C THR A 315 -1.40 14.38 4.87
N LEU A 316 -2.66 14.02 5.11
CA LEU A 316 -3.59 13.56 4.08
C LEU A 316 -4.11 14.69 3.18
N LEU A 317 -4.15 15.91 3.67
CA LEU A 317 -4.60 17.10 2.94
C LEU A 317 -3.44 17.93 2.35
N SER A 318 -2.22 17.41 2.42
CA SER A 318 -1.04 18.11 1.90
C SER A 318 -1.24 18.47 0.43
N LYS A 319 -0.90 19.72 0.09
CA LYS A 319 -0.85 20.25 -1.28
C LYS A 319 0.58 20.54 -1.73
N ASP A 320 1.55 20.16 -0.92
CA ASP A 320 2.96 20.26 -1.25
C ASP A 320 3.32 19.15 -2.25
N GLU A 321 3.42 19.52 -3.53
CA GLU A 321 3.65 18.57 -4.62
C GLU A 321 5.01 17.84 -4.54
N GLU A 322 5.97 18.37 -3.80
CA GLU A 322 7.25 17.71 -3.58
C GLU A 322 7.15 16.57 -2.53
N ASN A 323 6.21 16.70 -1.56
CA ASN A 323 6.11 15.80 -0.42
C ASN A 323 4.72 15.16 -0.26
N ASP A 324 3.86 15.26 -1.27
CA ASP A 324 2.47 14.80 -1.22
C ASP A 324 2.29 13.29 -1.49
N MET A 325 3.39 12.54 -1.64
CA MET A 325 3.35 11.13 -2.01
C MET A 325 3.40 10.22 -0.78
N LEU A 326 2.31 9.51 -0.54
CA LEU A 326 2.22 8.45 0.46
C LEU A 326 2.31 7.07 -0.20
N THR A 327 2.85 6.11 0.52
CA THR A 327 2.96 4.72 0.05
C THR A 327 2.13 3.81 0.96
N SER A 328 1.19 3.07 0.38
CA SER A 328 0.39 2.07 1.09
C SER A 328 1.21 0.83 1.45
N ILE A 329 0.67 -0.02 2.32
CA ILE A 329 1.30 -1.31 2.69
C ILE A 329 1.52 -2.24 1.50
N PHE A 330 0.74 -2.08 0.42
CA PHE A 330 0.86 -2.82 -0.83
C PHE A 330 1.70 -2.10 -1.87
N SER A 331 2.50 -1.11 -1.45
CA SER A 331 3.37 -0.32 -2.33
C SER A 331 2.61 0.42 -3.44
N LYS A 332 1.36 0.79 -3.19
CA LYS A 332 0.60 1.69 -4.05
C LYS A 332 0.83 3.13 -3.63
N TYR A 333 1.00 3.99 -4.61
CA TYR A 333 1.25 5.39 -4.37
C TYR A 333 -0.06 6.17 -4.29
N TRP A 334 -0.14 7.07 -3.31
CA TRP A 334 -1.28 7.92 -3.07
C TRP A 334 -0.81 9.37 -3.05
N LYS A 335 -1.16 10.14 -4.10
CA LYS A 335 -0.80 11.55 -4.21
C LYS A 335 -1.87 12.42 -3.55
N THR A 336 -1.58 12.96 -2.38
CA THR A 336 -2.56 13.69 -1.56
C THR A 336 -3.07 14.96 -2.24
N SER A 337 -2.24 15.63 -3.06
CA SER A 337 -2.59 16.88 -3.73
C SER A 337 -3.76 16.77 -4.71
N VAL A 338 -3.98 15.57 -5.30
CA VAL A 338 -5.04 15.32 -6.30
C VAL A 338 -6.26 14.59 -5.72
N GLN A 339 -6.18 14.10 -4.49
CA GLN A 339 -7.28 13.41 -3.81
C GLN A 339 -8.09 14.39 -2.96
N GLN A 340 -9.33 13.99 -2.60
CA GLN A 340 -10.14 14.73 -1.65
C GLN A 340 -10.60 13.81 -0.52
N ILE A 341 -10.40 14.25 0.70
CA ILE A 341 -10.65 13.49 1.92
C ILE A 341 -11.41 14.37 2.91
N ASN A 342 -12.38 13.80 3.59
CA ASN A 342 -13.00 14.44 4.76
C ASN A 342 -11.96 14.43 5.91
N PRO A 343 -11.57 15.59 6.46
CA PRO A 343 -10.56 15.67 7.52
C PRO A 343 -11.03 15.12 8.87
N THR A 344 -12.32 14.87 9.03
CA THR A 344 -12.87 14.33 10.30
C THR A 344 -12.53 12.85 10.43
N PRO A 345 -11.72 12.46 11.41
CA PRO A 345 -11.33 11.09 11.60
C PRO A 345 -12.47 10.25 12.18
N ILE A 346 -12.46 8.96 11.84
CA ILE A 346 -13.25 7.92 12.50
C ILE A 346 -12.26 7.12 13.35
N GLU A 347 -12.35 7.28 14.68
CA GLU A 347 -11.46 6.59 15.61
C GLU A 347 -11.82 5.12 15.72
N LEU A 348 -10.81 4.24 15.59
CA LEU A 348 -10.92 2.80 15.69
C LEU A 348 -9.96 2.28 16.78
N SER A 349 -10.21 1.09 17.34
CA SER A 349 -9.38 0.56 18.44
C SER A 349 -7.93 0.32 18.01
N ASN A 350 -7.72 -0.09 16.77
CA ASN A 350 -6.41 -0.39 16.21
C ASN A 350 -6.02 0.52 15.04
N GLY A 351 -6.61 1.71 14.94
CA GLY A 351 -6.29 2.65 13.87
C GLY A 351 -7.21 3.85 13.76
N ILE A 352 -7.28 4.39 12.57
CA ILE A 352 -8.11 5.53 12.20
C ILE A 352 -8.63 5.34 10.78
N ALA A 353 -9.82 5.83 10.49
CA ALA A 353 -10.34 5.84 9.12
C ALA A 353 -10.71 7.26 8.70
N TYR A 354 -10.54 7.56 7.39
CA TYR A 354 -10.97 8.80 6.77
C TYR A 354 -11.81 8.53 5.54
N GLN A 355 -12.89 9.25 5.37
CA GLN A 355 -13.72 9.14 4.17
C GLN A 355 -13.06 9.86 3.00
N VAL A 356 -12.87 9.15 1.91
CA VAL A 356 -12.46 9.70 0.62
C VAL A 356 -13.70 10.20 -0.10
N THR A 357 -13.70 11.48 -0.48
CA THR A 357 -14.82 12.13 -1.17
C THR A 357 -14.59 12.25 -2.67
N ARG A 358 -13.34 12.19 -3.12
CA ARG A 358 -12.94 12.09 -4.53
C ARG A 358 -11.64 11.33 -4.66
N LEU A 359 -11.62 10.35 -5.54
CA LEU A 359 -10.46 9.51 -5.83
C LEU A 359 -10.05 9.69 -7.29
N HIS A 360 -8.78 9.95 -7.51
CA HIS A 360 -8.17 9.96 -8.84
C HIS A 360 -7.23 8.76 -8.98
N ILE A 361 -7.53 7.86 -9.91
CA ILE A 361 -6.65 6.71 -10.22
C ILE A 361 -5.47 7.23 -11.05
N PRO A 362 -4.22 6.95 -10.64
CA PRO A 362 -3.05 7.49 -11.32
C PRO A 362 -2.87 6.94 -12.74
N ASN A 363 -2.26 7.74 -13.60
CA ASN A 363 -2.00 7.36 -14.97
C ASN A 363 -1.06 6.14 -15.08
N ASN A 364 -0.12 5.98 -14.14
CA ASN A 364 0.79 4.83 -14.12
C ASN A 364 0.10 3.49 -13.82
N VAL A 365 -1.13 3.51 -13.32
CA VAL A 365 -1.98 2.31 -13.18
C VAL A 365 -2.69 2.00 -14.49
N LEU A 366 -3.07 3.04 -15.24
CA LEU A 366 -3.77 2.93 -16.52
C LEU A 366 -2.81 2.58 -17.66
N ILE A 367 -1.62 3.16 -17.63
CA ILE A 367 -0.59 3.01 -18.64
C ILE A 367 0.58 2.28 -18.03
N TRP A 368 0.72 1.00 -18.32
CA TRP A 368 1.89 0.27 -17.84
C TRP A 368 3.18 0.79 -18.49
N ARG A 369 3.19 0.92 -19.82
CA ARG A 369 4.24 1.56 -20.64
C ARG A 369 3.74 1.79 -22.05
N LEU A 370 4.37 2.73 -22.75
CA LEU A 370 4.24 2.94 -24.18
C LEU A 370 5.56 2.52 -24.82
N LYS A 371 5.52 1.54 -25.71
CA LYS A 371 6.73 0.95 -26.32
C LYS A 371 6.44 0.49 -27.73
N GLU A 372 7.38 0.70 -28.63
CA GLU A 372 7.41 0.09 -29.98
C GLU A 372 8.84 -0.15 -30.44
N ASP A 373 8.98 -1.13 -31.32
CA ASP A 373 10.23 -1.44 -31.99
C ASP A 373 10.48 -0.46 -33.13
N PHE A 374 11.73 -0.09 -33.36
CA PHE A 374 12.10 0.78 -34.49
C PHE A 374 11.82 0.15 -35.88
N SER A 375 11.70 -1.15 -35.96
CA SER A 375 11.30 -1.86 -37.20
C SER A 375 9.92 -1.44 -37.71
N ILE A 376 9.09 -0.79 -36.92
CA ILE A 376 7.79 -0.27 -37.36
C ILE A 376 7.94 0.68 -38.56
N TYR A 377 9.05 1.41 -38.64
CA TYR A 377 9.28 2.36 -39.73
C TYR A 377 9.50 1.70 -41.09
N GLU A 378 9.74 0.38 -41.14
CA GLU A 378 9.75 -0.38 -42.41
C GLU A 378 8.38 -0.37 -43.11
N PHE A 379 7.31 -0.25 -42.31
CA PHE A 379 5.93 -0.20 -42.81
C PHE A 379 5.49 1.21 -43.24
N CYS A 380 6.33 2.23 -43.04
CA CYS A 380 6.06 3.57 -43.50
C CYS A 380 6.14 3.65 -45.03
N SER A 381 5.19 4.37 -45.66
CA SER A 381 5.38 4.86 -47.02
C SER A 381 6.54 5.86 -47.07
N ALA A 382 7.04 6.17 -48.26
CA ALA A 382 8.09 7.18 -48.44
C ALA A 382 7.69 8.54 -47.83
N GLU A 383 6.44 8.98 -48.05
CA GLU A 383 5.87 10.19 -47.50
C GLU A 383 5.79 10.16 -45.96
N GLN A 384 5.37 9.03 -45.37
CA GLN A 384 5.35 8.84 -43.94
C GLN A 384 6.76 8.85 -43.34
N LYS A 385 7.74 8.26 -44.01
CA LYS A 385 9.15 8.30 -43.57
C LYS A 385 9.66 9.73 -43.48
N GLU A 386 9.35 10.56 -44.47
CA GLU A 386 9.69 12.00 -44.40
C GLU A 386 9.01 12.73 -43.25
N SER A 387 7.77 12.38 -42.96
CA SER A 387 6.98 12.99 -41.90
C SER A 387 7.33 12.54 -40.48
N PHE A 388 7.68 11.26 -40.32
CA PHE A 388 7.88 10.64 -39.00
C PHE A 388 9.33 10.36 -38.63
N PHE A 389 10.21 10.36 -39.66
CA PHE A 389 11.58 9.94 -39.48
C PHE A 389 12.51 10.74 -40.37
N GLN A 390 13.28 11.61 -39.78
CA GLN A 390 14.24 12.44 -40.50
C GLN A 390 15.66 12.06 -40.09
N MET A 391 16.54 11.92 -41.06
CA MET A 391 17.95 11.67 -40.82
C MET A 391 18.78 12.74 -41.49
N LEU A 392 19.66 13.35 -40.71
CA LEU A 392 20.63 14.30 -41.20
C LEU A 392 21.98 13.63 -41.25
N ASN A 393 22.63 13.59 -42.42
CA ASN A 393 23.95 12.99 -42.64
C ASN A 393 24.05 11.50 -42.24
N MET A 394 22.97 10.75 -42.35
CA MET A 394 22.91 9.34 -41.99
C MET A 394 22.30 8.51 -43.09
N GLN A 395 22.77 7.26 -43.22
CA GLN A 395 22.15 6.26 -44.07
C GLN A 395 21.35 5.28 -43.23
N PHE A 396 20.14 5.04 -43.66
CA PHE A 396 19.29 4.03 -43.09
C PHE A 396 19.55 2.69 -43.74
N LYS A 397 19.94 1.72 -42.97
CA LYS A 397 20.00 0.33 -43.39
C LYS A 397 19.01 -0.46 -42.58
N ALA A 398 17.91 -0.85 -43.18
CA ALA A 398 16.97 -1.76 -42.55
C ALA A 398 17.72 -3.04 -42.16
N CYS A 399 17.82 -3.31 -40.87
CA CYS A 399 18.39 -4.54 -40.40
C CYS A 399 17.34 -5.64 -40.49
N THR A 400 17.39 -6.40 -41.52
CA THR A 400 16.68 -7.67 -41.67
C THR A 400 17.49 -8.79 -41.04
N THR A 401 17.93 -8.68 -39.81
CA THR A 401 18.41 -9.87 -39.15
C THR A 401 17.19 -10.72 -38.88
N ALA A 402 16.87 -11.59 -39.84
CA ALA A 402 15.90 -12.63 -39.62
C ALA A 402 16.33 -13.38 -38.36
N VAL A 403 15.56 -13.29 -37.34
CA VAL A 403 15.71 -14.18 -36.21
C VAL A 403 15.50 -15.57 -36.77
N ALA A 404 16.46 -16.45 -36.55
CA ALA A 404 16.38 -17.84 -36.94
C ALA A 404 14.99 -18.40 -36.64
N ALA A 405 14.42 -19.11 -37.58
CA ALA A 405 13.07 -19.63 -37.59
C ALA A 405 12.65 -20.05 -36.18
N TRP A 406 11.64 -19.38 -35.68
CA TRP A 406 11.17 -19.55 -34.36
C TRP A 406 10.25 -20.76 -34.31
N THR A 407 10.59 -21.74 -33.48
CA THR A 407 9.73 -22.91 -33.26
C THR A 407 9.09 -22.76 -31.89
N PRO A 408 7.77 -22.52 -31.79
CA PRO A 408 7.12 -22.50 -30.52
C PRO A 408 7.24 -23.85 -29.82
N LEU A 409 7.78 -23.88 -28.63
CA LEU A 409 7.62 -25.01 -27.74
C LEU A 409 6.14 -25.08 -27.35
N GLN A 410 5.55 -26.27 -27.33
CA GLN A 410 4.14 -26.45 -26.99
C GLN A 410 3.80 -25.78 -25.63
N GLY A 411 2.81 -24.91 -25.64
CA GLY A 411 2.32 -24.20 -24.46
C GLY A 411 3.10 -22.97 -24.04
N VAL A 412 4.03 -22.51 -24.84
CA VAL A 412 4.96 -21.45 -24.51
C VAL A 412 4.88 -20.31 -25.54
N TRP A 413 5.14 -19.08 -25.09
CA TRP A 413 5.03 -17.88 -25.92
C TRP A 413 6.02 -17.86 -27.07
N PRO A 414 5.57 -17.40 -28.25
CA PRO A 414 6.45 -17.17 -29.38
C PRO A 414 7.52 -16.14 -29.02
N LYS A 415 8.73 -16.39 -29.50
CA LYS A 415 9.80 -15.39 -29.51
C LYS A 415 9.38 -14.22 -30.40
N HIS A 416 9.58 -12.99 -29.90
CA HIS A 416 9.45 -11.82 -30.73
C HIS A 416 10.59 -11.78 -31.74
N GLU A 417 10.27 -11.47 -33.00
CA GLU A 417 11.31 -11.05 -33.91
C GLU A 417 11.89 -9.73 -33.40
N CYS A 418 13.16 -9.77 -33.10
CA CYS A 418 13.91 -8.58 -32.78
C CYS A 418 14.38 -7.94 -34.08
N ARG A 419 13.71 -6.88 -34.48
CA ARG A 419 14.17 -6.05 -35.57
C ARG A 419 14.85 -4.83 -35.04
N THR A 420 15.97 -4.48 -35.64
CA THR A 420 16.76 -3.33 -35.23
C THR A 420 16.79 -2.30 -36.36
N LEU A 421 16.93 -1.06 -35.94
CA LEU A 421 17.28 0.05 -36.80
C LEU A 421 18.81 0.21 -36.73
N ASP A 422 19.51 -0.17 -37.82
CA ASP A 422 20.96 0.02 -37.91
C ASP A 422 21.21 1.32 -38.66
N LEU A 423 21.85 2.27 -38.02
CA LEU A 423 22.19 3.60 -38.56
C LEU A 423 23.69 3.69 -38.82
N THR A 424 24.05 4.07 -40.02
CA THR A 424 25.43 4.34 -40.39
C THR A 424 25.56 5.76 -40.92
N VAL A 425 26.70 6.40 -40.66
CA VAL A 425 26.99 7.71 -41.23
C VAL A 425 27.26 7.57 -42.71
N GLY A 426 26.71 8.49 -43.54
CA GLY A 426 27.04 8.57 -44.97
C GLY A 426 28.48 9.02 -45.17
N ASP A 427 29.03 8.70 -46.36
CA ASP A 427 30.41 8.99 -46.73
C ASP A 427 30.76 10.49 -46.72
N ASP A 428 29.73 11.36 -46.82
CA ASP A 428 29.86 12.83 -46.84
C ASP A 428 29.60 13.50 -45.50
N ALA A 429 29.50 12.73 -44.40
CA ALA A 429 29.15 13.28 -43.11
C ALA A 429 30.31 14.05 -42.49
N SER A 430 30.12 15.33 -42.27
CA SER A 430 31.09 16.27 -41.67
C SER A 430 31.00 16.36 -40.14
N GLY A 431 30.75 15.28 -39.46
CA GLY A 431 30.85 15.22 -38.00
C GLY A 431 29.54 15.46 -37.22
N ASP A 432 28.60 16.20 -37.74
CA ASP A 432 27.30 16.44 -37.10
C ASP A 432 26.22 15.55 -37.74
N TRP A 433 25.83 14.49 -37.03
CA TRP A 433 24.70 13.68 -37.47
C TRP A 433 23.53 13.84 -36.50
N GLN A 434 22.34 13.75 -37.02
CA GLN A 434 21.12 13.83 -36.24
C GLN A 434 20.06 12.89 -36.79
N LEU A 435 19.43 12.18 -35.88
CA LEU A 435 18.21 11.41 -36.11
C LEU A 435 17.05 12.09 -35.42
N VAL A 436 15.99 12.37 -36.15
CA VAL A 436 14.73 12.85 -35.54
C VAL A 436 13.63 11.88 -35.90
N PHE A 437 12.88 11.43 -34.91
CA PHE A 437 11.74 10.55 -35.14
C PHE A 437 10.55 10.94 -34.29
N THR A 438 9.36 10.65 -34.82
CA THR A 438 8.10 10.67 -34.09
C THR A 438 7.79 9.25 -33.65
N PRO A 439 7.64 8.96 -32.34
CA PRO A 439 7.15 7.69 -31.87
C PRO A 439 5.83 7.31 -32.55
N CYS A 440 5.79 6.16 -33.19
CA CYS A 440 4.63 5.67 -33.91
C CYS A 440 4.21 4.30 -33.40
N LYS A 441 2.98 3.91 -33.66
CA LYS A 441 2.43 2.59 -33.40
C LYS A 441 1.85 1.96 -34.65
N ARG A 442 1.78 0.64 -34.66
CA ARG A 442 1.16 -0.15 -35.72
C ARG A 442 -0.36 -0.07 -35.62
N ILE A 443 -1.02 -0.02 -36.76
CA ILE A 443 -2.46 -0.18 -36.87
C ILE A 443 -2.69 -1.59 -37.44
N PHE A 444 -3.31 -2.44 -36.61
CA PHE A 444 -3.69 -3.79 -37.03
C PHE A 444 -5.17 -3.82 -37.40
N GLU A 445 -5.55 -4.59 -38.40
CA GLU A 445 -6.97 -4.80 -38.73
C GLU A 445 -7.67 -5.67 -37.72
N THR A 446 -6.96 -6.61 -37.10
CA THR A 446 -7.48 -7.50 -36.08
C THR A 446 -6.44 -7.72 -35.00
N TYR A 447 -6.85 -7.67 -33.73
CA TYR A 447 -6.03 -8.11 -32.60
C TYR A 447 -6.31 -9.59 -32.35
N PRO A 448 -5.33 -10.50 -32.57
CA PRO A 448 -5.53 -11.89 -32.23
C PRO A 448 -5.67 -12.05 -30.72
N THR A 449 -6.57 -12.95 -30.31
CA THR A 449 -6.64 -13.34 -28.89
C THR A 449 -5.35 -14.07 -28.51
N ARG A 450 -5.03 -14.09 -27.21
CA ARG A 450 -3.89 -14.83 -26.66
C ARG A 450 -3.86 -16.28 -27.15
N MET A 451 -5.02 -16.95 -27.21
CA MET A 451 -5.17 -18.32 -27.67
C MET A 451 -4.88 -18.47 -29.17
N GLU A 452 -5.23 -17.49 -29.97
CA GLU A 452 -4.95 -17.47 -31.40
C GLU A 452 -3.47 -17.23 -31.67
N MET A 453 -2.80 -16.38 -30.88
CA MET A 453 -1.36 -16.15 -30.96
C MET A 453 -0.55 -17.40 -30.62
N VAL A 454 -1.00 -18.23 -29.68
CA VAL A 454 -0.36 -19.49 -29.31
C VAL A 454 -0.58 -20.60 -30.36
N LYS A 455 -1.72 -20.62 -31.02
CA LYS A 455 -2.08 -21.66 -32.00
C LYS A 455 -1.59 -21.40 -33.40
N LYS A 456 -1.28 -20.16 -33.75
CA LYS A 456 -0.78 -19.79 -35.09
C LYS A 456 0.73 -19.59 -35.03
N ASP A 457 1.40 -19.98 -36.12
CA ASP A 457 2.78 -19.56 -36.38
C ASP A 457 2.81 -18.03 -36.38
N TRP A 458 3.33 -17.46 -35.34
CA TRP A 458 3.25 -16.02 -35.08
C TRP A 458 3.89 -15.16 -36.17
N LEU A 459 4.92 -15.71 -36.81
CA LEU A 459 5.63 -15.08 -37.94
C LEU A 459 4.82 -15.13 -39.24
N LYS A 460 3.92 -16.08 -39.35
CA LYS A 460 3.05 -16.29 -40.52
C LYS A 460 1.60 -15.94 -40.22
N SER A 461 1.28 -15.51 -38.95
CA SER A 461 -0.07 -15.09 -38.65
C SER A 461 -0.42 -13.91 -39.56
N ASN A 462 -1.63 -13.95 -40.13
CA ASN A 462 -2.20 -12.89 -40.95
C ASN A 462 -2.48 -11.59 -40.15
N LEU A 463 -1.52 -11.17 -39.33
CA LEU A 463 -1.52 -9.84 -38.73
C LEU A 463 -1.22 -8.87 -39.87
N THR A 464 -2.24 -8.45 -40.54
CA THR A 464 -2.13 -7.44 -41.57
C THR A 464 -1.94 -6.11 -40.86
N VAL A 465 -0.75 -5.56 -40.97
CA VAL A 465 -0.49 -4.17 -40.56
C VAL A 465 -1.08 -3.29 -41.65
N THR A 466 -2.17 -2.58 -41.34
CA THR A 466 -2.81 -1.65 -42.26
C THR A 466 -2.08 -0.34 -42.40
N GLY A 467 -1.18 -0.06 -41.48
CA GLY A 467 -0.39 1.15 -41.49
C GLY A 467 0.27 1.45 -40.13
N ILE A 468 0.81 2.63 -40.03
CA ILE A 468 1.32 3.18 -38.79
C ILE A 468 0.75 4.59 -38.57
N LYS A 469 0.64 5.00 -37.31
CA LYS A 469 0.26 6.36 -36.93
C LYS A 469 1.14 6.83 -35.77
N PRO A 470 1.27 8.15 -35.56
CA PRO A 470 1.93 8.66 -34.38
C PRO A 470 1.35 8.06 -33.11
N PHE A 471 2.22 7.78 -32.16
CA PHE A 471 1.79 7.32 -30.84
C PHE A 471 1.27 8.52 -30.03
N PRO A 472 0.01 8.53 -29.60
CA PRO A 472 -0.50 9.61 -28.76
C PRO A 472 0.06 9.42 -27.33
N ILE A 473 0.84 10.40 -26.87
CA ILE A 473 1.45 10.37 -25.54
C ILE A 473 0.59 11.21 -24.60
N PRO A 474 -0.05 10.60 -23.59
CA PRO A 474 -0.78 11.35 -22.57
C PRO A 474 0.14 12.30 -21.79
N PRO A 475 -0.37 13.45 -21.34
CA PRO A 475 0.38 14.34 -20.44
C PRO A 475 0.78 13.63 -19.15
N GLY A 476 1.90 14.02 -18.58
CA GLY A 476 2.38 13.48 -17.32
C GLY A 476 3.87 13.15 -17.34
N LYS A 477 4.35 12.55 -16.26
CA LYS A 477 5.77 12.27 -16.06
C LYS A 477 6.15 10.84 -16.48
N TYR A 478 7.23 10.74 -17.23
CA TYR A 478 7.70 9.48 -17.80
C TYR A 478 9.20 9.32 -17.65
N THR A 479 9.64 8.06 -17.65
CA THR A 479 11.02 7.70 -17.94
C THR A 479 11.12 7.31 -19.41
N LEU A 480 11.99 7.98 -20.16
CA LEU A 480 12.31 7.61 -21.54
C LEU A 480 13.50 6.67 -21.54
N SER A 481 13.34 5.53 -22.19
CA SER A 481 14.37 4.49 -22.30
C SER A 481 14.51 4.01 -23.74
N PHE A 482 15.70 3.51 -24.07
CA PHE A 482 16.01 2.94 -25.38
C PHE A 482 16.68 1.57 -25.23
N GLY A 483 16.26 0.63 -26.05
CA GLY A 483 17.02 -0.59 -26.31
C GLY A 483 18.04 -0.30 -27.40
N SER A 484 19.32 -0.41 -27.10
CA SER A 484 20.40 -0.27 -28.08
C SER A 484 21.54 -1.24 -27.83
N LYS A 485 22.23 -1.59 -28.89
CA LYS A 485 23.49 -2.34 -28.82
C LYS A 485 24.56 -1.59 -29.59
N GLN A 486 25.68 -1.35 -28.95
CA GLN A 486 26.79 -0.64 -29.53
C GLN A 486 28.08 -1.41 -29.25
N ASN A 487 28.96 -1.45 -30.27
CA ASN A 487 30.24 -2.14 -30.19
C ASN A 487 31.41 -1.17 -29.90
N GLN A 488 31.19 0.12 -30.02
CA GLN A 488 32.18 1.17 -29.76
C GLN A 488 31.57 2.25 -28.88
N ASN A 489 32.42 2.90 -28.09
CA ASN A 489 31.98 4.00 -27.25
C ASN A 489 31.59 5.21 -28.09
N MET A 490 30.45 5.77 -27.80
CA MET A 490 29.89 6.91 -28.49
C MET A 490 29.13 7.78 -27.51
N GLU A 491 29.33 9.07 -27.58
CA GLU A 491 28.57 10.03 -26.81
C GLU A 491 27.31 10.45 -27.59
N ILE A 492 26.16 10.36 -26.95
CA ILE A 492 24.84 10.66 -27.55
C ILE A 492 24.06 11.55 -26.59
N THR A 493 23.28 12.49 -27.17
CA THR A 493 22.29 13.28 -26.47
C THR A 493 20.91 13.04 -27.09
N PHE A 494 19.87 13.09 -26.23
CA PHE A 494 18.48 12.97 -26.61
C PHE A 494 17.77 14.27 -26.27
N LYS A 495 16.95 14.77 -27.20
CA LYS A 495 16.15 15.96 -27.01
C LYS A 495 14.71 15.68 -27.41
N VAL A 496 13.78 16.01 -26.53
CA VAL A 496 12.35 15.77 -26.73
C VAL A 496 11.63 17.11 -26.94
N ARG A 497 10.74 17.14 -27.93
CA ARG A 497 9.83 18.27 -28.22
C ARG A 497 8.41 17.76 -28.41
N VAL A 498 7.43 18.59 -28.15
CA VAL A 498 6.09 18.37 -28.71
C VAL A 498 6.19 18.59 -30.22
N LYS A 499 5.62 17.68 -31.01
CA LYS A 499 5.68 17.75 -32.48
C LYS A 499 5.05 19.04 -32.99
N GLY A 500 5.78 19.75 -33.84
CA GLY A 500 5.37 21.06 -34.35
C GLY A 500 5.67 22.24 -33.43
N SER A 501 6.22 22.02 -32.23
CA SER A 501 6.70 23.08 -31.34
C SER A 501 8.21 23.25 -31.45
N THR A 502 8.66 24.49 -31.27
CA THR A 502 10.09 24.81 -31.10
C THR A 502 10.57 24.60 -29.67
N ASP A 503 9.64 24.49 -28.72
CA ASP A 503 9.95 24.40 -27.31
C ASP A 503 10.50 23.02 -26.98
N VAL A 504 11.60 23.00 -26.23
CA VAL A 504 12.24 21.77 -25.77
C VAL A 504 11.56 21.33 -24.46
N VAL A 505 11.06 20.11 -24.46
CA VAL A 505 10.46 19.50 -23.27
C VAL A 505 11.53 18.98 -22.32
N ALA A 506 12.53 18.28 -22.86
CA ALA A 506 13.65 17.76 -22.07
C ALA A 506 14.89 17.52 -22.94
N VAL A 507 16.05 17.56 -22.32
CA VAL A 507 17.34 17.17 -22.92
C VAL A 507 18.03 16.22 -21.94
N SER A 508 18.57 15.10 -22.45
CA SER A 508 19.40 14.22 -21.64
C SER A 508 20.77 14.82 -21.38
N ASP A 509 21.40 14.41 -20.31
CA ASP A 509 22.87 14.49 -20.20
C ASP A 509 23.51 13.68 -21.34
N PRO A 510 24.76 14.01 -21.73
CA PRO A 510 25.49 13.17 -22.66
C PRO A 510 25.66 11.75 -22.13
N ILE A 511 25.25 10.76 -22.94
CA ILE A 511 25.26 9.34 -22.57
C ILE A 511 26.29 8.64 -23.41
N THR A 512 27.21 7.91 -22.80
CA THR A 512 28.17 7.08 -23.52
C THR A 512 27.56 5.71 -23.80
N LEU A 513 27.27 5.40 -25.04
CA LEU A 513 26.91 4.06 -25.50
C LEU A 513 28.18 3.27 -25.81
N GLY A 514 28.31 2.10 -25.21
CA GLY A 514 29.43 1.21 -25.42
C GLY A 514 29.07 -0.26 -25.27
N SER A 515 30.01 -1.16 -25.51
CA SER A 515 29.78 -2.62 -25.45
C SER A 515 29.38 -3.12 -24.06
N THR A 516 29.65 -2.34 -23.02
CA THR A 516 29.38 -2.67 -21.61
C THR A 516 28.24 -1.84 -21.01
N THR A 517 27.58 -1.00 -21.82
CA THR A 517 26.52 -0.12 -21.30
C THR A 517 25.27 -0.89 -20.93
N THR A 518 24.48 -0.29 -20.03
CA THR A 518 23.21 -0.81 -19.58
C THR A 518 22.08 -0.76 -20.62
N PHE A 519 22.33 -0.20 -21.81
CA PHE A 519 21.39 -0.13 -22.92
C PHE A 519 21.30 -1.46 -23.68
N HIS A 520 21.01 -2.52 -22.94
CA HIS A 520 21.00 -3.85 -23.54
C HIS A 520 19.84 -4.07 -24.47
N TYR A 521 20.23 -4.53 -25.63
CA TYR A 521 19.38 -5.27 -26.51
C TYR A 521 20.15 -6.52 -26.94
N ASP A 522 19.57 -7.70 -26.76
CA ASP A 522 20.18 -8.93 -27.21
C ASP A 522 19.72 -9.25 -28.64
N ARG A 523 20.63 -9.20 -29.61
CA ARG A 523 20.36 -9.61 -31.00
C ARG A 523 20.04 -11.09 -31.12
N ASN A 524 20.61 -11.90 -30.24
CA ASN A 524 20.28 -13.30 -30.19
C ASN A 524 19.17 -13.49 -29.20
N PRO A 525 17.94 -13.61 -29.67
CA PRO A 525 16.85 -13.93 -28.82
C PRO A 525 17.24 -15.17 -28.02
N GLY A 526 17.45 -14.97 -26.71
CA GLY A 526 17.81 -16.04 -25.80
C GLY A 526 16.92 -17.25 -26.02
N LYS A 527 17.37 -18.38 -25.61
CA LYS A 527 16.52 -19.56 -25.63
C LYS A 527 15.26 -19.24 -24.89
N PHE A 528 14.13 -19.57 -25.49
CA PHE A 528 12.85 -19.46 -24.85
C PHE A 528 12.89 -20.19 -23.49
N ILE A 529 12.35 -19.59 -22.45
CA ILE A 529 12.34 -20.18 -21.12
C ILE A 529 10.94 -20.68 -20.83
N GLU A 530 10.85 -21.95 -20.50
CA GLU A 530 9.61 -22.57 -20.05
C GLU A 530 9.08 -21.83 -18.80
N GLY A 531 7.79 -21.47 -18.83
CA GLY A 531 7.15 -20.70 -17.74
C GLY A 531 7.35 -19.17 -17.81
N TYR A 532 7.97 -18.66 -18.87
CA TYR A 532 8.01 -17.21 -19.09
C TYR A 532 6.62 -16.65 -19.40
N ASP A 533 6.16 -15.75 -18.56
CA ASP A 533 4.91 -15.01 -18.76
C ASP A 533 5.20 -13.56 -19.15
N PRO A 534 4.97 -13.18 -20.41
CA PRO A 534 5.19 -11.81 -20.87
C PRO A 534 4.20 -10.81 -20.27
N SER A 535 3.13 -11.27 -19.60
CA SER A 535 2.19 -10.41 -18.91
C SER A 535 2.56 -10.15 -17.44
N ALA A 536 3.60 -10.84 -16.92
CA ALA A 536 4.04 -10.65 -15.54
C ALA A 536 4.66 -9.27 -15.34
N ASP A 537 4.35 -8.62 -14.22
CA ASP A 537 4.76 -7.25 -13.87
C ASP A 537 6.29 -7.03 -13.77
N ASN A 538 7.08 -8.07 -13.87
CA ASN A 538 8.51 -8.05 -13.59
C ASN A 538 9.39 -8.40 -14.81
N LEU A 539 8.95 -8.04 -15.98
CA LEU A 539 9.62 -8.36 -17.24
C LEU A 539 10.98 -7.66 -17.38
N SER A 540 11.11 -6.45 -16.85
CA SER A 540 12.35 -5.67 -16.87
C SER A 540 13.51 -6.35 -16.12
N THR A 541 13.21 -7.19 -15.15
CA THR A 541 14.20 -7.91 -14.32
C THR A 541 14.39 -9.35 -14.73
N ASN A 542 13.60 -9.86 -15.67
CA ASN A 542 13.67 -11.24 -16.10
C ASN A 542 14.86 -11.49 -17.03
N LYS A 543 16.04 -11.56 -16.47
CA LYS A 543 17.31 -11.82 -17.18
C LYS A 543 17.32 -13.16 -17.93
N LYS A 544 16.46 -14.09 -17.56
CA LYS A 544 16.40 -15.42 -18.16
C LYS A 544 15.70 -15.41 -19.53
N ALA A 545 14.84 -14.44 -19.79
CA ALA A 545 14.11 -14.30 -21.04
C ALA A 545 14.92 -13.64 -22.18
N GLY A 546 16.20 -13.38 -21.98
CA GLY A 546 17.06 -12.78 -22.99
C GLY A 546 16.74 -11.33 -23.28
N ASN A 547 16.25 -10.58 -22.32
CA ASN A 547 15.99 -9.12 -22.39
C ASN A 547 15.03 -8.66 -23.51
N TYR A 548 14.16 -9.54 -24.01
CA TYR A 548 13.25 -9.20 -25.11
C TYR A 548 12.24 -8.13 -24.77
N ASP A 549 11.79 -8.13 -23.55
CA ASP A 549 10.71 -7.27 -23.12
C ASP A 549 11.17 -6.33 -22.00
N THR A 550 12.38 -5.78 -22.17
CA THR A 550 12.90 -4.73 -21.28
C THR A 550 12.48 -3.35 -21.75
N ASP A 551 12.50 -2.38 -20.87
CA ASP A 551 12.36 -0.98 -21.24
C ASP A 551 13.61 -0.45 -21.96
N GLY A 552 14.75 -1.11 -21.81
CA GLY A 552 16.05 -0.66 -22.28
C GLY A 552 16.77 0.19 -21.20
N GLY A 553 17.79 0.90 -21.64
CA GLY A 553 18.52 1.84 -20.79
C GLY A 553 17.82 3.19 -20.68
N THR A 554 17.76 3.74 -19.49
CA THR A 554 17.17 5.07 -19.25
C THR A 554 18.03 6.17 -19.89
N VAL A 555 17.40 7.02 -20.68
CA VAL A 555 18.04 8.19 -21.31
C VAL A 555 17.57 9.52 -20.68
N ILE A 556 16.30 9.59 -20.27
CA ILE A 556 15.74 10.71 -19.51
C ILE A 556 14.89 10.10 -18.40
N SER A 557 15.26 10.30 -17.14
CA SER A 557 14.56 9.73 -15.99
C SER A 557 13.26 10.46 -15.65
N GLU A 558 13.20 11.76 -15.90
CA GLU A 558 12.11 12.65 -15.56
C GLU A 558 11.73 13.48 -16.78
N LEU A 559 11.00 12.85 -17.70
CA LEU A 559 10.43 13.51 -18.87
C LEU A 559 9.00 13.91 -18.56
N GLU A 560 8.73 15.20 -18.46
CA GLU A 560 7.38 15.73 -18.28
C GLU A 560 6.75 16.12 -19.62
N ILE A 561 5.75 15.36 -20.04
CA ILE A 561 4.94 15.66 -21.22
C ILE A 561 3.86 16.68 -20.83
N PRO A 562 3.85 17.88 -21.44
CA PRO A 562 2.93 18.93 -21.04
C PRO A 562 1.49 18.67 -21.48
N ASP A 563 0.53 19.12 -20.69
CA ASP A 563 -0.86 19.24 -21.11
C ASP A 563 -1.04 20.53 -21.94
N VAL A 564 -0.74 20.44 -23.24
CA VAL A 564 -0.74 21.61 -24.14
C VAL A 564 -2.12 22.26 -24.28
N LYS A 565 -3.18 21.46 -24.15
CA LYS A 565 -4.57 21.96 -24.29
C LYS A 565 -5.24 22.26 -22.96
N GLY A 566 -4.64 21.85 -21.84
CA GLY A 566 -5.23 22.00 -20.52
C GLY A 566 -6.42 21.09 -20.24
N ASP A 567 -6.63 20.08 -21.08
CA ASP A 567 -7.76 19.15 -20.98
C ASP A 567 -7.32 17.68 -20.84
N GLY A 568 -6.03 17.41 -20.70
CA GLY A 568 -5.47 16.05 -20.62
C GLY A 568 -5.43 15.31 -21.96
N SER A 569 -5.59 16.02 -23.10
CA SER A 569 -5.46 15.40 -24.42
C SER A 569 -4.02 14.95 -24.69
N PRO A 570 -3.82 13.79 -25.33
CA PRO A 570 -2.49 13.32 -25.67
C PRO A 570 -1.85 14.20 -26.76
N VAL A 571 -0.52 14.22 -26.75
CA VAL A 571 0.28 14.95 -27.75
C VAL A 571 1.15 13.96 -28.53
N GLU A 572 1.59 14.38 -29.73
CA GLU A 572 2.67 13.73 -30.45
C GLU A 572 3.99 14.40 -30.03
N ILE A 573 5.02 13.61 -29.89
CA ILE A 573 6.36 14.11 -29.60
C ILE A 573 7.33 13.79 -30.72
N THR A 574 8.42 14.52 -30.77
CA THR A 574 9.60 14.18 -31.55
C THR A 574 10.78 13.98 -30.64
N VAL A 575 11.61 12.96 -30.97
CA VAL A 575 12.85 12.70 -30.25
C VAL A 575 14.00 12.91 -31.22
N GLU A 576 14.84 13.88 -30.89
CA GLU A 576 16.10 14.17 -31.61
C GLU A 576 17.23 13.43 -30.92
N ILE A 577 18.03 12.67 -31.69
CA ILE A 577 19.19 11.96 -31.21
C ILE A 577 20.40 12.55 -31.95
N ALA A 578 21.39 13.03 -31.22
CA ALA A 578 22.58 13.64 -31.79
C ALA A 578 23.86 13.08 -31.15
N SER A 579 24.92 12.98 -31.92
CA SER A 579 26.25 12.62 -31.42
C SER A 579 27.33 13.43 -32.13
N PRO A 580 28.09 14.23 -31.35
CA PRO A 580 29.21 14.99 -31.90
C PRO A 580 30.46 14.14 -32.15
N THR A 581 30.51 12.93 -31.58
CA THR A 581 31.71 12.09 -31.58
C THR A 581 31.67 10.91 -32.58
N TRP A 582 30.57 10.78 -33.32
CA TRP A 582 30.45 9.66 -34.24
C TRP A 582 31.31 9.82 -35.49
N ASN A 583 31.90 8.73 -35.94
CA ASN A 583 32.65 8.65 -37.21
C ASN A 583 32.09 7.54 -38.11
N GLY A 584 32.29 7.64 -39.41
CA GLY A 584 31.69 6.81 -40.46
C GLY A 584 31.94 5.30 -40.38
N ASN A 585 32.74 4.84 -39.42
CA ASN A 585 33.06 3.42 -39.26
C ASN A 585 32.19 2.72 -38.21
N THR A 586 31.22 3.42 -37.64
CA THR A 586 30.43 2.91 -36.53
C THR A 586 28.95 2.86 -36.86
N THR A 587 28.29 1.80 -36.50
CA THR A 587 26.85 1.62 -36.64
C THR A 587 26.18 1.73 -35.29
N ILE A 588 25.20 2.60 -35.15
CA ILE A 588 24.29 2.60 -34.00
C ILE A 588 23.18 1.61 -34.31
N VAL A 589 22.83 0.83 -33.31
CA VAL A 589 21.76 -0.15 -33.40
C VAL A 589 20.71 0.16 -32.35
N PHE A 590 19.55 0.61 -32.79
CA PHE A 590 18.38 0.81 -31.94
C PHE A 590 17.37 -0.32 -32.18
N ASN A 591 16.84 -0.88 -31.09
CA ASN A 591 15.81 -1.89 -31.14
C ASN A 591 14.42 -1.28 -30.86
N HIS A 592 14.27 -0.61 -29.74
CA HIS A 592 13.00 -0.04 -29.30
C HIS A 592 13.21 1.26 -28.54
N TRP A 593 12.14 2.00 -28.42
CA TRP A 593 11.96 3.07 -27.45
C TRP A 593 10.87 2.69 -26.47
N CYS A 594 10.93 3.23 -25.25
CA CYS A 594 9.95 2.98 -24.21
C CYS A 594 9.73 4.24 -23.36
N LEU A 595 8.47 4.59 -23.14
CA LEU A 595 8.03 5.57 -22.17
C LEU A 595 7.28 4.84 -21.06
N ARG A 596 7.86 4.82 -19.86
CA ARG A 596 7.21 4.26 -18.67
C ARG A 596 6.75 5.40 -17.78
N PRO A 597 5.45 5.47 -17.42
CA PRO A 597 4.99 6.44 -16.44
C PRO A 597 5.74 6.29 -15.12
N THR A 598 6.13 7.41 -14.52
CA THR A 598 6.76 7.43 -13.20
C THR A 598 5.70 7.21 -12.11
N LYS A 599 6.13 6.95 -10.87
CA LYS A 599 5.22 6.74 -9.73
C LYS A 599 4.31 7.92 -9.43
N ASP A 600 4.72 9.13 -9.79
CA ASP A 600 4.02 10.38 -9.60
C ASP A 600 3.28 10.88 -10.87
N ASN A 601 3.12 10.03 -11.87
CA ASN A 601 2.29 10.32 -13.04
C ASN A 601 0.81 10.11 -12.71
N TYR A 602 0.14 11.23 -12.40
CA TYR A 602 -1.26 11.30 -11.97
C TYR A 602 -2.15 12.06 -12.94
#